data_d87ff0b3950aced9d6014a09440659fb
#
_entry.id   d87ff0b3950aced9d6014a09440659fb
#
_cell.length_a   1.000
_cell.length_b   1.000
_cell.length_c   1.000
_cell.angle_alpha   90.00
_cell.angle_beta   90.00
_cell.angle_gamma   90.00
#
_symmetry.space_group_name_H-M   'P 1'
#
loop_
_entity.id
_entity.type
_entity.pdbx_description
1 polymer ?
#
loop_
_entity_poly.entity_id
_entity_poly.type
_entity_poly.pdbx_seq_one_letter_code
_entity_poly.pdbx_strand_id
1 'polypeptide(L)'
;MSTYRRTPKKVSLADIARAAGVSTNTVSRVVRGDPEVSEKTRARISKLVEELGYVPNYAARALAAKRTSILQVVLAAPMYHGHGTVLLSILNASAQAGYHVSLSYAYGPDGQLRNDFAPFDVDGVIILGGQDPTIDVAIEAGKRFPTVLILTSEQGLDGISTVAVDNVRGARLAAEHLLAQGLTDVIHIAGPSGWSDAQMRRLGYEQACKAYDIEPVVLQPDSWDSRDGYDVMRAAGRLPQGIQAANDQLALGAM
;
A
#
# COMPACT_ATOMS: atom_id res chain seq x y z
N MET A 1 -1.24 -25.56 34.55
CA MET A 1 -1.56 -24.35 35.35
C MET A 1 -0.83 -23.17 34.72
N SER A 2 -1.55 -22.33 33.97
CA SER A 2 -0.98 -21.14 33.32
C SER A 2 -0.98 -20.00 34.33
N THR A 3 0.19 -19.59 34.79
CA THR A 3 0.38 -18.41 35.63
C THR A 3 0.17 -17.17 34.79
N TYR A 4 -1.01 -16.62 34.82
CA TYR A 4 -1.33 -15.30 34.24
C TYR A 4 -0.48 -14.25 34.98
N ARG A 5 0.65 -13.80 34.37
CA ARG A 5 1.42 -12.66 34.88
C ARG A 5 0.50 -11.44 34.85
N ARG A 6 0.12 -10.91 36.01
CA ARG A 6 -0.55 -9.62 36.13
C ARG A 6 0.30 -8.58 35.41
N THR A 7 -0.21 -8.03 34.33
CA THR A 7 0.40 -6.87 33.67
C THR A 7 0.52 -5.73 34.68
N PRO A 8 1.67 -5.08 34.82
CA PRO A 8 1.83 -3.94 35.71
C PRO A 8 0.79 -2.86 35.35
N LYS A 9 0.19 -2.25 36.35
CA LYS A 9 -0.84 -1.20 36.18
C LYS A 9 -0.20 -0.05 35.38
N LYS A 10 -0.70 0.20 34.18
CA LYS A 10 -0.20 1.31 33.34
C LYS A 10 -0.49 2.65 34.04
N VAL A 11 0.51 3.52 34.09
CA VAL A 11 0.37 4.90 34.57
C VAL A 11 -0.67 5.62 33.74
N SER A 12 -1.56 6.35 34.39
CA SER A 12 -2.67 7.09 33.75
C SER A 12 -2.40 8.61 33.76
N LEU A 13 -3.14 9.36 32.94
CA LEU A 13 -3.13 10.83 33.00
C LEU A 13 -3.49 11.36 34.40
N ALA A 14 -4.38 10.66 35.13
CA ALA A 14 -4.75 11.03 36.48
C ALA A 14 -3.58 10.87 37.49
N ASP A 15 -2.72 9.88 37.31
CA ASP A 15 -1.55 9.68 38.14
C ASP A 15 -0.52 10.80 37.92
N ILE A 16 -0.28 11.19 36.67
CA ILE A 16 0.58 12.34 36.32
C ILE A 16 -0.02 13.64 36.87
N ALA A 17 -1.32 13.85 36.72
CA ALA A 17 -2.01 15.05 37.21
C ALA A 17 -1.88 15.19 38.74
N ARG A 18 -2.01 14.10 39.47
CA ARG A 18 -1.82 14.04 40.94
C ARG A 18 -0.38 14.36 41.32
N ALA A 19 0.59 13.77 40.63
CA ALA A 19 2.02 14.02 40.88
C ALA A 19 2.45 15.46 40.51
N ALA A 20 1.87 16.04 39.47
CA ALA A 20 2.15 17.39 39.01
C ALA A 20 1.33 18.48 39.74
N GLY A 21 0.32 18.13 40.55
CA GLY A 21 -0.58 19.09 41.24
C GLY A 21 -1.39 19.94 40.24
N VAL A 22 -1.85 19.35 39.14
CA VAL A 22 -2.66 20.02 38.11
C VAL A 22 -3.86 19.16 37.70
N SER A 23 -4.77 19.72 36.89
CA SER A 23 -5.87 18.95 36.33
C SER A 23 -5.43 17.93 35.29
N THR A 24 -6.19 16.85 35.12
CA THR A 24 -5.97 15.87 34.01
C THR A 24 -6.06 16.53 32.63
N ASN A 25 -6.89 17.58 32.51
CA ASN A 25 -6.98 18.35 31.29
C ASN A 25 -5.66 19.09 30.97
N THR A 26 -5.02 19.69 31.98
CA THR A 26 -3.72 20.35 31.83
C THR A 26 -2.65 19.35 31.36
N VAL A 27 -2.60 18.16 31.98
CA VAL A 27 -1.67 17.09 31.53
C VAL A 27 -1.97 16.67 30.10
N SER A 28 -3.24 16.46 29.77
CA SER A 28 -3.67 16.10 28.39
C SER A 28 -3.27 17.15 27.36
N ARG A 29 -3.35 18.45 27.68
CA ARG A 29 -2.92 19.54 26.82
C ARG A 29 -1.40 19.51 26.59
N VAL A 30 -0.61 19.29 27.64
CA VAL A 30 0.85 19.16 27.51
C VAL A 30 1.23 17.96 26.64
N VAL A 31 0.63 16.78 26.87
CA VAL A 31 0.90 15.56 26.10
C VAL A 31 0.51 15.72 24.61
N ARG A 32 -0.45 16.60 24.32
CA ARG A 32 -0.84 16.95 22.93
C ARG A 32 0.00 18.05 22.30
N GLY A 33 0.93 18.64 23.04
CA GLY A 33 1.76 19.73 22.51
C GLY A 33 1.06 21.09 22.41
N ASP A 34 -0.05 21.28 23.15
CA ASP A 34 -0.87 22.50 23.10
C ASP A 34 -0.02 23.75 23.45
N PRO A 35 0.07 24.76 22.57
CA PRO A 35 0.94 25.92 22.77
C PRO A 35 0.52 26.85 23.92
N GLU A 36 -0.72 26.79 24.33
CA GLU A 36 -1.25 27.68 25.38
C GLU A 36 -0.83 27.28 26.81
N VAL A 37 -0.13 26.16 27.00
CA VAL A 37 0.41 25.77 28.31
C VAL A 37 1.78 26.43 28.53
N SER A 38 1.94 27.10 29.69
CA SER A 38 3.18 27.77 30.03
C SER A 38 4.40 26.83 30.00
N GLU A 39 5.55 27.32 29.57
CA GLU A 39 6.80 26.54 29.45
C GLU A 39 7.18 25.85 30.76
N LYS A 40 7.05 26.56 31.90
CA LYS A 40 7.31 26.01 33.24
C LYS A 40 6.43 24.79 33.56
N THR A 41 5.15 24.87 33.21
CA THR A 41 4.20 23.77 33.43
C THR A 41 4.48 22.61 32.49
N ARG A 42 4.79 22.91 31.23
CA ARG A 42 5.17 21.93 30.20
C ARG A 42 6.40 21.14 30.65
N ALA A 43 7.50 21.80 30.99
CA ALA A 43 8.74 21.16 31.43
C ALA A 43 8.51 20.22 32.63
N ARG A 44 7.77 20.70 33.66
CA ARG A 44 7.45 19.89 34.84
C ARG A 44 6.65 18.61 34.47
N ILE A 45 5.62 18.74 33.64
CA ILE A 45 4.78 17.60 33.25
C ILE A 45 5.56 16.64 32.36
N SER A 46 6.33 17.13 31.38
CA SER A 46 7.16 16.30 30.52
C SER A 46 8.15 15.45 31.31
N LYS A 47 8.80 16.04 32.31
CA LYS A 47 9.69 15.30 33.21
C LYS A 47 8.97 14.16 33.95
N LEU A 48 7.78 14.43 34.50
CA LEU A 48 6.98 13.41 35.18
C LEU A 48 6.47 12.31 34.22
N VAL A 49 6.15 12.66 32.98
CA VAL A 49 5.78 11.69 31.94
C VAL A 49 6.92 10.69 31.68
N GLU A 50 8.15 11.19 31.59
CA GLU A 50 9.36 10.36 31.41
C GLU A 50 9.67 9.52 32.67
N GLU A 51 9.72 10.16 33.85
CA GLU A 51 10.05 9.49 35.13
C GLU A 51 9.07 8.37 35.50
N LEU A 52 7.78 8.58 35.24
CA LEU A 52 6.74 7.58 35.55
C LEU A 52 6.50 6.59 34.40
N GLY A 53 7.18 6.75 33.27
CA GLY A 53 7.03 5.87 32.10
C GLY A 53 5.61 5.89 31.53
N TYR A 54 4.95 7.07 31.50
CA TYR A 54 3.63 7.19 30.94
C TYR A 54 3.65 7.01 29.43
N VAL A 55 2.89 6.06 28.95
CA VAL A 55 2.64 5.85 27.51
C VAL A 55 1.21 6.33 27.19
N PRO A 56 1.06 7.25 26.21
CA PRO A 56 -0.27 7.72 25.81
C PRO A 56 -1.22 6.58 25.45
N ASN A 57 -2.40 6.59 26.00
CA ASN A 57 -3.44 5.64 25.63
C ASN A 57 -4.14 6.12 24.36
N TYR A 58 -3.76 5.56 23.24
CA TYR A 58 -4.32 5.92 21.92
C TYR A 58 -5.81 5.64 21.83
N ALA A 59 -6.31 4.56 22.43
CA ALA A 59 -7.75 4.24 22.42
C ALA A 59 -8.58 5.29 23.18
N ALA A 60 -8.10 5.75 24.35
CA ALA A 60 -8.76 6.84 25.09
C ALA A 60 -8.70 8.17 24.31
N ARG A 61 -7.62 8.43 23.59
CA ARG A 61 -7.47 9.62 22.75
C ARG A 61 -8.42 9.57 21.55
N ALA A 62 -8.49 8.43 20.87
CA ALA A 62 -9.38 8.21 19.74
C ALA A 62 -10.85 8.44 20.13
N LEU A 63 -11.27 7.90 21.28
CA LEU A 63 -12.62 8.09 21.81
C LEU A 63 -12.95 9.58 22.08
N ALA A 64 -12.00 10.32 22.66
CA ALA A 64 -12.18 11.73 22.96
C ALA A 64 -12.18 12.62 21.70
N ALA A 65 -11.38 12.26 20.70
CA ALA A 65 -11.22 13.01 19.45
C ALA A 65 -12.23 12.60 18.37
N LYS A 66 -12.97 11.51 18.56
CA LYS A 66 -13.79 10.83 17.54
C LYS A 66 -12.99 10.53 16.25
N ARG A 67 -11.70 10.28 16.40
CA ARG A 67 -10.75 9.92 15.34
C ARG A 67 -9.71 8.97 15.90
N THR A 68 -9.41 7.94 15.14
CA THR A 68 -8.45 6.91 15.55
C THR A 68 -7.01 7.29 15.23
N SER A 69 -6.80 8.15 14.25
CA SER A 69 -5.51 8.42 13.62
C SER A 69 -4.85 7.14 13.10
N ILE A 70 -5.65 6.18 12.66
CA ILE A 70 -5.21 4.92 12.09
C ILE A 70 -5.72 4.83 10.65
N LEU A 71 -4.81 4.51 9.72
CA LEU A 71 -5.14 4.06 8.39
C LEU A 71 -4.96 2.55 8.31
N GLN A 72 -5.94 1.86 7.77
CA GLN A 72 -5.84 0.45 7.48
C GLN A 72 -5.32 0.26 6.06
N VAL A 73 -4.18 -0.39 5.90
CA VAL A 73 -3.72 -0.86 4.59
C VAL A 73 -4.12 -2.33 4.43
N VAL A 74 -4.85 -2.61 3.37
CA VAL A 74 -5.32 -3.97 3.04
C VAL A 74 -4.57 -4.45 1.82
N LEU A 75 -3.81 -5.52 1.98
CA LEU A 75 -3.15 -6.19 0.86
C LEU A 75 -4.14 -7.14 0.20
N ALA A 76 -4.49 -6.86 -1.05
CA ALA A 76 -5.43 -7.64 -1.83
C ALA A 76 -4.75 -8.45 -2.96
N ALA A 77 -3.43 -8.55 -2.93
CA ALA A 77 -2.61 -9.32 -3.86
C ALA A 77 -1.32 -9.79 -3.19
N PRO A 78 -0.63 -10.78 -3.75
CA PRO A 78 0.72 -11.16 -3.32
C PRO A 78 1.69 -9.98 -3.38
N MET A 79 2.61 -9.91 -2.43
CA MET A 79 3.60 -8.84 -2.33
C MET A 79 4.75 -9.07 -3.31
N TYR A 80 4.64 -8.43 -4.47
CA TYR A 80 5.78 -8.30 -5.40
C TYR A 80 6.59 -7.02 -5.10
N HIS A 81 7.74 -6.86 -5.73
CA HIS A 81 8.68 -5.76 -5.46
C HIS A 81 8.01 -4.37 -5.52
N GLY A 82 7.21 -4.11 -6.54
CA GLY A 82 6.49 -2.83 -6.69
C GLY A 82 5.53 -2.53 -5.53
N HIS A 83 4.80 -3.54 -5.05
CA HIS A 83 3.89 -3.39 -3.90
C HIS A 83 4.65 -3.06 -2.61
N GLY A 84 5.84 -3.67 -2.41
CA GLY A 84 6.68 -3.37 -1.25
C GLY A 84 7.12 -1.90 -1.22
N THR A 85 7.55 -1.36 -2.35
CA THR A 85 7.94 0.05 -2.49
C THR A 85 6.77 1.00 -2.23
N VAL A 86 5.60 0.69 -2.77
CA VAL A 86 4.37 1.47 -2.54
C VAL A 86 3.98 1.43 -1.07
N LEU A 87 4.01 0.26 -0.42
CA LEU A 87 3.71 0.12 1.01
C LEU A 87 4.65 0.96 1.87
N LEU A 88 5.96 0.93 1.62
CA LEU A 88 6.93 1.77 2.34
C LEU A 88 6.65 3.26 2.15
N SER A 89 6.25 3.67 0.96
CA SER A 89 5.86 5.06 0.66
C SER A 89 4.60 5.47 1.42
N ILE A 90 3.60 4.59 1.51
CA ILE A 90 2.39 4.79 2.32
C ILE A 90 2.75 4.95 3.80
N LEU A 91 3.59 4.07 4.33
CA LEU A 91 4.03 4.14 5.74
C LEU A 91 4.71 5.47 6.06
N ASN A 92 5.63 5.92 5.21
CA ASN A 92 6.34 7.18 5.39
C ASN A 92 5.39 8.39 5.30
N ALA A 93 4.53 8.45 4.28
CA ALA A 93 3.56 9.54 4.11
C ALA A 93 2.54 9.57 5.27
N SER A 94 2.07 8.42 5.72
CA SER A 94 1.15 8.32 6.86
C SER A 94 1.79 8.83 8.14
N ALA A 95 3.04 8.44 8.42
CA ALA A 95 3.78 8.91 9.60
C ALA A 95 3.98 10.44 9.59
N GLN A 96 4.32 11.01 8.42
CA GLN A 96 4.44 12.48 8.25
C GLN A 96 3.12 13.20 8.46
N ALA A 97 1.99 12.58 8.08
CA ALA A 97 0.65 13.11 8.30
C ALA A 97 0.08 12.83 9.71
N GLY A 98 0.87 12.20 10.60
CA GLY A 98 0.45 11.89 11.97
C GLY A 98 -0.47 10.68 12.12
N TYR A 99 -0.52 9.81 11.11
CA TYR A 99 -1.28 8.56 11.15
C TYR A 99 -0.40 7.36 11.49
N HIS A 100 -0.98 6.42 12.20
CA HIS A 100 -0.46 5.07 12.34
C HIS A 100 -1.03 4.18 11.25
N VAL A 101 -0.28 3.19 10.81
CA VAL A 101 -0.75 2.22 9.81
C VAL A 101 -0.97 0.87 10.47
N SER A 102 -2.15 0.31 10.27
CA SER A 102 -2.44 -1.10 10.51
C SER A 102 -2.41 -1.84 9.16
N LEU A 103 -1.93 -3.06 9.15
CA LEU A 103 -1.79 -3.87 7.94
C LEU A 103 -2.59 -5.16 8.09
N SER A 104 -3.35 -5.52 7.07
CA SER A 104 -4.02 -6.82 6.98
C SER A 104 -3.97 -7.37 5.55
N TYR A 105 -4.29 -8.64 5.43
CA TYR A 105 -4.46 -9.30 4.14
C TYR A 105 -5.94 -9.52 3.87
N ALA A 106 -6.37 -9.31 2.62
CA ALA A 106 -7.78 -9.34 2.25
C ALA A 106 -8.38 -10.75 2.27
N TYR A 107 -7.55 -11.77 2.09
CA TYR A 107 -8.00 -13.14 1.96
C TYR A 107 -7.58 -14.01 3.13
N GLY A 108 -8.43 -14.97 3.51
CA GLY A 108 -8.10 -16.00 4.47
C GLY A 108 -7.20 -17.09 3.89
N PRO A 109 -6.76 -18.06 4.73
CA PRO A 109 -5.99 -19.22 4.27
C PRO A 109 -6.75 -20.10 3.26
N ASP A 110 -8.06 -19.98 3.22
CA ASP A 110 -8.98 -20.65 2.30
C ASP A 110 -9.15 -19.93 0.95
N GLY A 111 -8.46 -18.80 0.77
CA GLY A 111 -8.55 -17.95 -0.41
C GLY A 111 -9.83 -17.12 -0.50
N GLN A 112 -10.71 -17.16 0.53
CA GLN A 112 -11.92 -16.37 0.55
C GLN A 112 -11.68 -14.96 1.08
N LEU A 113 -12.46 -14.00 0.56
CA LEU A 113 -12.44 -12.62 1.05
C LEU A 113 -12.83 -12.56 2.52
N ARG A 114 -11.99 -11.92 3.34
CA ARG A 114 -12.24 -11.71 4.76
C ARG A 114 -13.13 -10.49 4.98
N ASN A 115 -14.16 -10.64 5.80
CA ASN A 115 -15.02 -9.53 6.23
C ASN A 115 -14.41 -8.73 7.40
N ASP A 116 -13.34 -9.24 8.02
CA ASP A 116 -12.66 -8.65 9.18
C ASP A 116 -11.30 -8.02 8.86
N PHE A 117 -11.04 -7.64 7.61
CA PHE A 117 -9.79 -6.99 7.20
C PHE A 117 -9.56 -5.63 7.90
N ALA A 118 -10.61 -5.00 8.45
CA ALA A 118 -10.56 -3.85 9.35
C ALA A 118 -11.31 -4.19 10.65
N PRO A 119 -10.65 -4.88 11.62
CA PRO A 119 -11.32 -5.44 12.81
C PRO A 119 -11.67 -4.39 13.85
N PHE A 120 -11.23 -3.16 13.69
CA PHE A 120 -11.53 -2.02 14.55
C PHE A 120 -11.86 -0.79 13.71
N ASP A 121 -12.33 0.27 14.35
CA ASP A 121 -12.62 1.54 13.69
C ASP A 121 -11.33 2.22 13.23
N VAL A 122 -11.34 2.75 12.00
CA VAL A 122 -10.19 3.42 11.37
C VAL A 122 -10.65 4.69 10.66
N ASP A 123 -9.76 5.66 10.47
CA ASP A 123 -10.08 6.93 9.80
C ASP A 123 -10.16 6.76 8.27
N GLY A 124 -9.58 5.72 7.73
CA GLY A 124 -9.64 5.39 6.31
C GLY A 124 -8.96 4.07 5.97
N VAL A 125 -9.27 3.57 4.78
CA VAL A 125 -8.73 2.31 4.25
C VAL A 125 -7.98 2.57 2.96
N ILE A 126 -6.79 2.02 2.82
CA ILE A 126 -6.00 2.03 1.58
C ILE A 126 -5.88 0.58 1.12
N ILE A 127 -6.33 0.29 -0.07
CA ILE A 127 -6.28 -1.06 -0.65
C ILE A 127 -5.17 -1.11 -1.69
N LEU A 128 -4.29 -2.08 -1.53
CA LEU A 128 -3.15 -2.32 -2.41
C LEU A 128 -3.30 -3.69 -3.08
N GLY A 129 -3.46 -3.67 -4.38
CA GLY A 129 -3.59 -4.87 -5.21
C GLY A 129 -3.53 -4.53 -6.69
N GLY A 130 -3.59 -5.51 -7.54
CA GLY A 130 -3.55 -5.35 -9.00
C GLY A 130 -4.28 -6.48 -9.73
N GLN A 131 -4.94 -7.37 -8.98
CA GLN A 131 -5.76 -8.46 -9.51
C GLN A 131 -7.23 -8.05 -9.56
N ASP A 132 -8.02 -8.68 -10.42
CA ASP A 132 -9.45 -8.42 -10.60
C ASP A 132 -10.26 -8.41 -9.30
N PRO A 133 -10.05 -9.33 -8.34
CA PRO A 133 -10.79 -9.33 -7.07
C PRO A 133 -10.53 -8.12 -6.15
N THR A 134 -9.50 -7.30 -6.44
CA THR A 134 -9.17 -6.11 -5.62
C THR A 134 -10.29 -5.07 -5.61
N ILE A 135 -11.06 -4.99 -6.69
CA ILE A 135 -12.21 -4.09 -6.81
C ILE A 135 -13.29 -4.46 -5.80
N ASP A 136 -13.59 -5.75 -5.63
CA ASP A 136 -14.60 -6.23 -4.68
C ASP A 136 -14.21 -5.87 -3.25
N VAL A 137 -12.91 -6.00 -2.91
CA VAL A 137 -12.37 -5.57 -1.60
C VAL A 137 -12.59 -4.07 -1.38
N ALA A 138 -12.38 -3.26 -2.41
CA ALA A 138 -12.56 -1.81 -2.32
C ALA A 138 -14.04 -1.42 -2.15
N ILE A 139 -14.92 -2.05 -2.89
CA ILE A 139 -16.37 -1.82 -2.78
C ILE A 139 -16.86 -2.19 -1.36
N GLU A 140 -16.40 -3.32 -0.83
CA GLU A 140 -16.79 -3.74 0.52
C GLU A 140 -16.24 -2.80 1.61
N ALA A 141 -15.00 -2.35 1.47
CA ALA A 141 -14.40 -1.37 2.38
C ALA A 141 -15.12 0.00 2.31
N GLY A 142 -15.44 0.44 1.09
CA GLY A 142 -16.10 1.73 0.83
C GLY A 142 -17.50 1.87 1.43
N LYS A 143 -18.19 0.75 1.73
CA LYS A 143 -19.46 0.77 2.45
C LYS A 143 -19.35 1.28 3.89
N ARG A 144 -18.16 1.21 4.48
CA ARG A 144 -17.92 1.48 5.91
C ARG A 144 -16.93 2.60 6.17
N PHE A 145 -15.96 2.80 5.29
CA PHE A 145 -14.83 3.69 5.50
C PHE A 145 -14.52 4.55 4.27
N PRO A 146 -14.00 5.76 4.45
CA PRO A 146 -13.31 6.47 3.37
C PRO A 146 -12.22 5.57 2.79
N THR A 147 -12.30 5.28 1.49
CA THR A 147 -11.45 4.26 0.87
C THR A 147 -10.68 4.83 -0.31
N VAL A 148 -9.40 4.50 -0.36
CA VAL A 148 -8.51 4.74 -1.51
C VAL A 148 -8.06 3.39 -2.06
N LEU A 149 -8.23 3.21 -3.36
CA LEU A 149 -7.80 2.02 -4.08
C LEU A 149 -6.57 2.36 -4.92
N ILE A 150 -5.47 1.67 -4.67
CA ILE A 150 -4.27 1.74 -5.50
C ILE A 150 -4.37 0.63 -6.53
N LEU A 151 -4.69 1.03 -7.75
CA LEU A 151 -4.93 0.20 -8.91
C LEU A 151 -4.18 0.71 -10.12
N THR A 152 -4.29 -0.06 -11.17
CA THR A 152 -3.79 0.20 -12.51
C THR A 152 -4.89 0.41 -13.54
N SER A 153 -6.15 0.44 -13.13
CA SER A 153 -7.30 0.69 -13.99
C SER A 153 -7.76 2.14 -13.91
N GLU A 154 -8.07 2.75 -15.06
CA GLU A 154 -8.66 4.08 -15.18
C GLU A 154 -10.15 4.13 -14.79
N GLN A 155 -10.77 2.98 -14.49
CA GLN A 155 -12.17 2.94 -14.11
C GLN A 155 -12.37 3.55 -12.73
N GLY A 156 -13.00 4.72 -12.69
CA GLY A 156 -13.49 5.32 -11.45
C GLY A 156 -14.55 4.43 -10.81
N LEU A 157 -14.47 4.27 -9.49
CA LEU A 157 -15.49 3.59 -8.68
C LEU A 157 -16.24 4.63 -7.88
N ASP A 158 -17.56 4.60 -7.93
CA ASP A 158 -18.40 5.56 -7.19
C ASP A 158 -18.09 5.51 -5.69
N GLY A 159 -17.78 6.68 -5.12
CA GLY A 159 -17.48 6.83 -3.70
C GLY A 159 -16.10 6.33 -3.25
N ILE A 160 -15.25 5.83 -4.17
CA ILE A 160 -13.90 5.35 -3.88
C ILE A 160 -12.89 6.16 -4.67
N SER A 161 -11.91 6.75 -3.98
CA SER A 161 -10.79 7.42 -4.65
C SER A 161 -9.82 6.39 -5.22
N THR A 162 -9.38 6.59 -6.47
CA THR A 162 -8.41 5.69 -7.12
C THR A 162 -7.10 6.42 -7.39
N VAL A 163 -5.99 5.69 -7.22
CA VAL A 163 -4.64 6.14 -7.60
C VAL A 163 -4.06 5.08 -8.51
N ALA A 164 -3.65 5.45 -9.70
CA ALA A 164 -3.17 4.52 -10.71
C ALA A 164 -1.90 5.02 -11.42
N VAL A 165 -1.12 4.07 -11.92
CA VAL A 165 -0.05 4.36 -12.88
C VAL A 165 -0.63 4.20 -14.28
N ASP A 166 -0.34 5.15 -15.18
CA ASP A 166 -0.71 5.05 -16.60
C ASP A 166 0.18 3.99 -17.30
N ASN A 167 -0.20 2.73 -17.10
CA ASN A 167 0.53 1.57 -17.63
C ASN A 167 0.45 1.48 -19.16
N VAL A 168 -0.66 1.91 -19.76
CA VAL A 168 -0.82 1.93 -21.22
C VAL A 168 0.19 2.88 -21.84
N ARG A 169 0.21 4.12 -21.35
CA ARG A 169 1.14 5.13 -21.83
C ARG A 169 2.59 4.76 -21.58
N GLY A 170 2.91 4.27 -20.36
CA GLY A 170 4.27 3.87 -20.01
C GLY A 170 4.81 2.76 -20.92
N ALA A 171 4.01 1.71 -21.14
CA ALA A 171 4.39 0.61 -22.02
C ALA A 171 4.47 1.03 -23.49
N ARG A 172 3.53 1.89 -23.95
CA ARG A 172 3.58 2.44 -25.30
C ARG A 172 4.87 3.23 -25.54
N LEU A 173 5.24 4.14 -24.65
CA LEU A 173 6.47 4.92 -24.74
C LEU A 173 7.72 4.03 -24.77
N ALA A 174 7.77 2.97 -23.98
CA ALA A 174 8.89 2.04 -23.96
C ALA A 174 9.01 1.25 -25.27
N ALA A 175 7.88 0.79 -25.83
CA ALA A 175 7.87 0.11 -27.12
C ALA A 175 8.23 1.07 -28.26
N GLU A 176 7.64 2.27 -28.30
CA GLU A 176 7.96 3.31 -29.31
C GLU A 176 9.46 3.65 -29.29
N HIS A 177 10.08 3.67 -28.10
CA HIS A 177 11.52 3.92 -27.99
C HIS A 177 12.35 2.86 -28.71
N LEU A 178 11.99 1.57 -28.60
CA LEU A 178 12.68 0.50 -29.32
C LEU A 178 12.42 0.57 -30.82
N LEU A 179 11.17 0.74 -31.24
CA LEU A 179 10.73 0.78 -32.62
C LEU A 179 11.31 1.99 -33.36
N ALA A 180 11.41 3.14 -32.71
CA ALA A 180 12.03 4.35 -33.29
C ALA A 180 13.53 4.20 -33.59
N GLN A 181 14.20 3.22 -32.98
CA GLN A 181 15.59 2.86 -33.32
C GLN A 181 15.69 1.98 -34.59
N GLY A 182 14.58 1.69 -35.26
CA GLY A 182 14.53 0.84 -36.43
C GLY A 182 14.48 -0.66 -36.14
N LEU A 183 14.26 -1.04 -34.89
CA LEU A 183 14.06 -2.45 -34.50
C LEU A 183 12.67 -2.90 -34.96
N THR A 184 12.60 -3.94 -35.77
CA THR A 184 11.34 -4.49 -36.32
C THR A 184 10.93 -5.82 -35.68
N ASP A 185 11.87 -6.50 -35.00
CA ASP A 185 11.64 -7.72 -34.27
C ASP A 185 11.74 -7.42 -32.76
N VAL A 186 10.66 -6.88 -32.21
CA VAL A 186 10.55 -6.56 -30.78
C VAL A 186 9.51 -7.49 -30.15
N ILE A 187 9.84 -8.09 -28.99
CA ILE A 187 8.94 -8.95 -28.23
C ILE A 187 8.52 -8.26 -26.94
N HIS A 188 7.26 -8.41 -26.57
CA HIS A 188 6.76 -8.05 -25.25
C HIS A 188 6.67 -9.27 -24.34
N ILE A 189 7.40 -9.26 -23.23
CA ILE A 189 7.19 -10.22 -22.14
C ILE A 189 6.16 -9.60 -21.19
N ALA A 190 4.91 -10.07 -21.31
CA ALA A 190 3.78 -9.59 -20.50
C ALA A 190 3.88 -10.07 -19.04
N GLY A 191 3.05 -9.54 -18.19
CA GLY A 191 2.82 -10.10 -16.85
C GLY A 191 1.71 -11.16 -16.87
N PRO A 192 1.41 -11.81 -15.72
CA PRO A 192 0.34 -12.79 -15.63
C PRO A 192 -1.02 -12.23 -16.06
N SER A 193 -1.81 -13.03 -16.76
CA SER A 193 -3.05 -12.58 -17.41
C SER A 193 -4.14 -12.05 -16.48
N GLY A 194 -4.18 -12.53 -15.22
CA GLY A 194 -5.14 -12.07 -14.19
C GLY A 194 -4.78 -10.73 -13.52
N TRP A 195 -3.79 -9.99 -14.07
CA TRP A 195 -3.36 -8.70 -13.55
C TRP A 195 -3.71 -7.57 -14.51
N SER A 196 -4.46 -6.59 -14.02
CA SER A 196 -4.81 -5.39 -14.80
C SER A 196 -3.59 -4.65 -15.32
N ASP A 197 -2.51 -4.55 -14.53
CA ASP A 197 -1.21 -3.98 -14.93
C ASP A 197 -0.65 -4.66 -16.19
N ALA A 198 -0.66 -5.99 -16.22
CA ALA A 198 -0.14 -6.76 -17.33
C ALA A 198 -0.94 -6.50 -18.60
N GLN A 199 -2.27 -6.49 -18.48
CA GLN A 199 -3.19 -6.23 -19.59
C GLN A 199 -3.00 -4.81 -20.16
N MET A 200 -2.87 -3.80 -19.27
CA MET A 200 -2.66 -2.41 -19.69
C MET A 200 -1.29 -2.20 -20.35
N ARG A 201 -0.23 -2.82 -19.83
CA ARG A 201 1.11 -2.75 -20.45
C ARG A 201 1.13 -3.44 -21.80
N ARG A 202 0.50 -4.59 -21.93
CA ARG A 202 0.31 -5.29 -23.20
C ARG A 202 -0.43 -4.40 -24.21
N LEU A 203 -1.55 -3.79 -23.81
CA LEU A 203 -2.30 -2.87 -24.66
C LEU A 203 -1.43 -1.71 -25.16
N GLY A 204 -0.61 -1.11 -24.30
CA GLY A 204 0.32 -0.05 -24.69
C GLY A 204 1.35 -0.51 -25.73
N TYR A 205 1.91 -1.70 -25.55
CA TYR A 205 2.82 -2.31 -26.51
C TYR A 205 2.13 -2.56 -27.87
N GLU A 206 0.95 -3.16 -27.87
CA GLU A 206 0.17 -3.44 -29.10
C GLU A 206 -0.18 -2.13 -29.85
N GLN A 207 -0.52 -1.05 -29.13
CA GLN A 207 -0.75 0.27 -29.72
C GLN A 207 0.51 0.82 -30.40
N ALA A 208 1.67 0.67 -29.79
CA ALA A 208 2.95 1.08 -30.40
C ALA A 208 3.25 0.26 -31.66
N CYS A 209 3.13 -1.06 -31.60
CA CYS A 209 3.34 -1.92 -32.77
C CYS A 209 2.42 -1.52 -33.93
N LYS A 210 1.15 -1.27 -33.66
CA LYS A 210 0.19 -0.80 -34.67
C LYS A 210 0.60 0.53 -35.31
N ALA A 211 1.13 1.46 -34.52
CA ALA A 211 1.57 2.76 -35.03
C ALA A 211 2.79 2.66 -35.97
N TYR A 212 3.58 1.59 -35.85
CA TYR A 212 4.77 1.31 -36.69
C TYR A 212 4.51 0.21 -37.73
N ASP A 213 3.26 -0.23 -37.91
CA ASP A 213 2.88 -1.30 -38.85
C ASP A 213 3.64 -2.62 -38.61
N ILE A 214 3.82 -2.97 -37.33
CA ILE A 214 4.50 -4.18 -36.86
C ILE A 214 3.51 -5.10 -36.18
N GLU A 215 3.57 -6.40 -36.50
CA GLU A 215 2.76 -7.42 -35.85
C GLU A 215 3.27 -7.65 -34.41
N PRO A 216 2.42 -7.51 -33.38
CA PRO A 216 2.84 -7.65 -31.99
C PRO A 216 3.16 -9.11 -31.65
N VAL A 217 4.29 -9.35 -31.00
CA VAL A 217 4.69 -10.65 -30.47
C VAL A 217 4.73 -10.58 -28.96
N VAL A 218 3.83 -11.35 -28.30
CA VAL A 218 3.67 -11.33 -26.84
C VAL A 218 3.99 -12.71 -26.27
N LEU A 219 4.89 -12.75 -25.28
CA LEU A 219 5.16 -13.93 -24.46
C LEU A 219 4.43 -13.78 -23.13
N GLN A 220 3.69 -14.82 -22.74
CA GLN A 220 2.82 -14.79 -21.57
C GLN A 220 3.38 -15.66 -20.44
N PRO A 221 4.05 -15.07 -19.43
CA PRO A 221 4.48 -15.80 -18.23
C PRO A 221 3.31 -16.02 -17.26
N ASP A 222 3.48 -17.00 -16.36
CA ASP A 222 2.49 -17.33 -15.34
C ASP A 222 2.63 -16.49 -14.07
N SER A 223 3.81 -15.92 -13.81
CA SER A 223 4.09 -15.05 -12.67
C SER A 223 4.92 -13.82 -13.06
N TRP A 224 5.21 -12.95 -12.07
CA TRP A 224 6.07 -11.78 -12.22
C TRP A 224 7.56 -12.07 -12.00
N ASP A 225 7.93 -13.33 -11.76
CA ASP A 225 9.27 -13.72 -11.33
C ASP A 225 10.26 -13.86 -12.50
N SER A 226 11.54 -13.68 -12.22
CA SER A 226 12.60 -13.79 -13.22
C SER A 226 12.69 -15.20 -13.80
N ARG A 227 12.32 -16.22 -13.04
CA ARG A 227 12.27 -17.59 -13.54
C ARG A 227 11.32 -17.74 -14.73
N ASP A 228 10.14 -17.16 -14.63
CA ASP A 228 9.14 -17.23 -15.69
C ASP A 228 9.56 -16.41 -16.90
N GLY A 229 10.23 -15.25 -16.68
CA GLY A 229 10.86 -14.49 -17.76
C GLY A 229 11.87 -15.29 -18.56
N TYR A 230 12.74 -16.06 -17.87
CA TYR A 230 13.67 -16.98 -18.47
C TYR A 230 12.97 -18.10 -19.25
N ASP A 231 11.98 -18.74 -18.63
CA ASP A 231 11.32 -19.90 -19.21
C ASP A 231 10.55 -19.54 -20.49
N VAL A 232 9.84 -18.40 -20.54
CA VAL A 232 9.14 -17.95 -21.76
C VAL A 232 10.12 -17.54 -22.88
N MET A 233 11.24 -16.89 -22.55
CA MET A 233 12.26 -16.57 -23.55
C MET A 233 12.95 -17.80 -24.09
N ARG A 234 13.28 -18.76 -23.23
CA ARG A 234 13.85 -20.05 -23.67
C ARG A 234 12.88 -20.82 -24.57
N ALA A 235 11.59 -20.82 -24.24
CA ALA A 235 10.55 -21.48 -25.04
C ALA A 235 10.36 -20.81 -26.43
N ALA A 236 10.58 -19.49 -26.53
CA ALA A 236 10.53 -18.78 -27.80
C ALA A 236 11.58 -19.27 -28.81
N GLY A 237 12.69 -19.87 -28.36
CA GLY A 237 13.70 -20.53 -29.19
C GLY A 237 14.46 -19.61 -30.12
N ARG A 238 14.35 -18.27 -29.97
CA ARG A 238 15.01 -17.26 -30.79
C ARG A 238 15.35 -16.01 -29.97
N LEU A 239 16.33 -15.25 -30.45
CA LEU A 239 16.68 -13.95 -29.87
C LEU A 239 16.06 -12.85 -30.74
N PRO A 240 15.19 -11.98 -30.19
CA PRO A 240 14.68 -10.81 -30.91
C PRO A 240 15.73 -9.70 -30.94
N GLN A 241 15.46 -8.65 -31.76
CA GLN A 241 16.27 -7.42 -31.77
C GLN A 241 16.06 -6.57 -30.51
N GLY A 242 14.87 -6.64 -29.91
CA GLY A 242 14.52 -5.91 -28.72
C GLY A 242 13.50 -6.64 -27.85
N ILE A 243 13.58 -6.40 -26.55
CA ILE A 243 12.63 -6.96 -25.57
C ILE A 243 12.08 -5.82 -24.73
N GLN A 244 10.76 -5.74 -24.66
CA GLN A 244 10.04 -4.95 -23.67
C GLN A 244 9.45 -5.89 -22.62
N ALA A 245 10.01 -5.91 -21.44
CA ALA A 245 9.45 -6.68 -20.32
C ALA A 245 8.48 -5.83 -19.49
N ALA A 246 7.43 -6.46 -18.99
CA ALA A 246 6.42 -5.78 -18.19
C ALA A 246 6.92 -5.36 -16.80
N ASN A 247 7.98 -5.99 -16.28
CA ASN A 247 8.71 -5.54 -15.08
C ASN A 247 10.19 -5.93 -15.14
N ASP A 248 10.98 -5.42 -14.18
CA ASP A 248 12.42 -5.65 -14.10
C ASP A 248 12.78 -7.12 -13.82
N GLN A 249 11.95 -7.86 -13.08
CA GLN A 249 12.19 -9.27 -12.77
C GLN A 249 12.08 -10.13 -14.02
N LEU A 250 11.05 -9.93 -14.82
CA LEU A 250 10.90 -10.59 -16.12
C LEU A 250 12.04 -10.21 -17.08
N ALA A 251 12.45 -8.93 -17.07
CA ALA A 251 13.60 -8.48 -17.86
C ALA A 251 14.89 -9.21 -17.45
N LEU A 252 15.15 -9.29 -16.15
CA LEU A 252 16.32 -10.00 -15.61
C LEU A 252 16.33 -11.50 -16.01
N GLY A 253 15.14 -12.13 -15.98
CA GLY A 253 15.02 -13.52 -16.43
C GLY A 253 15.26 -13.71 -17.92
N ALA A 254 14.91 -12.71 -18.73
CA ALA A 254 15.06 -12.76 -20.18
C ALA A 254 16.51 -12.55 -20.66
N MET A 255 17.38 -11.99 -19.83
CA MET A 255 18.81 -11.77 -20.10
C MET A 255 19.63 -13.06 -19.94
#